data_3fc943379da7d40001d1704dcfb9e3b3
#
_entry.id   3fc943379da7d40001d1704dcfb9e3b3
#
_cell.length_a   1.000
_cell.length_b   1.000
_cell.length_c   1.000
_cell.angle_alpha   90.00
_cell.angle_beta   90.00
_cell.angle_gamma   90.00
#
_symmetry.space_group_name_H-M   'P 1'
#
loop_
_entity.id
_entity.type
_entity.pdbx_description
1 polymer ?
#
loop_
_entity_poly.entity_id
_entity_poly.type
_entity_poly.pdbx_seq_one_letter_code
_entity_poly.pdbx_strand_id
1 'polypeptide(L)'
;DHLVWRNDCGLNPLYPQGGTWLYDRAEWCPGAEVRTKNFELSHFIIPGDSMTIDYNLQPGYTWDGQGSWPYYSIESQLVTYGKPNFRTDAALEEVLAPNNDKLYNRYNPLCGRPFIAIKNNGSDPLISLVIDFGPAGGKMQSFTWTGNLAFQDTTRILLPAIDWTDWTGGDNRFLFRLRLPNAKTDENTINDAMSSPFSIPPTYENQLVFKFKSNHMAGALGWTIIDQDGNMVYQNSLIQNNTIYADTFKLSKGCYRLIIRNTEGEGISYWANMPPYGNGTSGYARLYTMSGQLVKSFQGDFGREIAQSFTVGMTIDVPELNPAGYINIYPNPTPGKFDISLILDRAQSITIRVNDAMGHEVSHCTYSVPEKSVIPMDIGNSPAGVYFITIVTKSGTTIRKIVKY
;
A
#
# COMPACT_ATOMS: atom_id res chain seq x y z
N ASP A 1 23.83 19.54 -5.87
CA ASP A 1 23.67 18.31 -6.67
C ASP A 1 22.43 17.55 -6.22
N HIS A 2 21.59 17.18 -7.18
CA HIS A 2 20.43 16.33 -6.94
C HIS A 2 20.68 14.96 -7.57
N LEU A 3 20.61 13.90 -6.77
CA LEU A 3 20.69 12.55 -7.28
C LEU A 3 19.29 12.12 -7.77
N VAL A 4 19.13 12.02 -9.08
CA VAL A 4 17.95 11.40 -9.70
C VAL A 4 18.22 9.92 -9.79
N TRP A 5 17.57 9.14 -8.92
CA TRP A 5 17.75 7.70 -8.90
C TRP A 5 16.52 6.99 -9.47
N ARG A 6 16.76 5.93 -10.23
CA ARG A 6 15.67 5.06 -10.69
C ARG A 6 14.92 4.46 -9.51
N ASN A 7 13.62 4.29 -9.67
CA ASN A 7 12.84 3.56 -8.69
C ASN A 7 13.30 2.10 -8.66
N ASP A 8 13.52 1.59 -7.45
CA ASP A 8 13.76 0.18 -7.23
C ASP A 8 12.46 -0.59 -7.50
N CYS A 9 12.44 -1.45 -8.52
CA CYS A 9 11.27 -2.25 -8.86
C CYS A 9 10.82 -3.17 -7.71
N GLY A 10 11.76 -3.57 -6.85
CA GLY A 10 11.44 -4.31 -5.64
C GLY A 10 10.65 -3.51 -4.61
N LEU A 11 10.66 -2.18 -4.72
CA LEU A 11 9.84 -1.27 -3.91
C LEU A 11 8.67 -0.66 -4.68
N ASN A 12 8.41 -1.14 -5.91
CA ASN A 12 7.28 -0.68 -6.69
C ASN A 12 5.96 -0.94 -5.94
N PRO A 13 5.18 0.11 -5.61
CA PRO A 13 3.95 -0.06 -4.85
C PRO A 13 2.85 -0.78 -5.64
N LEU A 14 2.86 -0.70 -6.96
CA LEU A 14 1.85 -1.34 -7.82
C LEU A 14 2.12 -2.83 -7.97
N TYR A 15 3.35 -3.18 -8.29
CA TYR A 15 3.76 -4.55 -8.51
C TYR A 15 5.24 -4.73 -8.18
N PRO A 16 5.59 -5.09 -6.95
CA PRO A 16 6.97 -5.40 -6.58
C PRO A 16 7.49 -6.58 -7.38
N GLN A 17 8.70 -6.44 -7.92
CA GLN A 17 9.36 -7.50 -8.68
C GLN A 17 10.78 -7.68 -8.19
N GLY A 18 11.28 -8.92 -8.27
CA GLY A 18 12.64 -9.26 -7.95
C GLY A 18 13.59 -9.23 -9.14
N GLY A 19 14.80 -9.66 -8.93
CA GLY A 19 15.82 -9.92 -9.93
C GLY A 19 16.21 -8.73 -10.78
N THR A 20 16.33 -8.98 -12.08
CA THR A 20 16.85 -8.02 -13.06
C THR A 20 16.08 -6.72 -13.17
N TRP A 21 14.81 -6.71 -12.77
CA TRP A 21 13.98 -5.50 -12.74
C TRP A 21 14.55 -4.39 -11.85
N LEU A 22 15.35 -4.72 -10.88
CA LEU A 22 16.04 -3.75 -10.03
C LEU A 22 17.09 -2.94 -10.79
N TYR A 23 17.74 -3.55 -11.76
CA TYR A 23 18.94 -3.03 -12.40
C TYR A 23 18.72 -2.62 -13.85
N ASP A 24 17.87 -3.34 -14.58
CA ASP A 24 17.77 -3.23 -16.03
C ASP A 24 16.81 -2.12 -16.49
N ARG A 25 15.99 -1.56 -15.59
CA ARG A 25 14.94 -0.60 -15.95
C ARG A 25 14.96 0.61 -15.06
N ALA A 26 15.71 1.62 -15.50
CA ALA A 26 15.75 2.90 -14.82
C ALA A 26 14.38 3.58 -14.87
N GLU A 27 13.83 3.99 -13.71
CA GLU A 27 12.56 4.69 -13.55
C GLU A 27 11.32 3.94 -14.08
N TRP A 28 11.49 2.75 -14.63
CA TRP A 28 10.40 1.98 -15.19
C TRP A 28 10.36 0.56 -14.64
N CYS A 29 9.21 0.21 -14.09
CA CYS A 29 8.86 -1.14 -13.68
C CYS A 29 7.52 -1.51 -14.28
N PRO A 30 7.25 -2.76 -14.67
CA PRO A 30 5.97 -3.17 -15.20
C PRO A 30 4.82 -2.75 -14.26
N GLY A 31 3.83 -2.03 -14.83
CA GLY A 31 2.70 -1.50 -14.08
C GLY A 31 2.96 -0.21 -13.29
N ALA A 32 4.18 0.34 -13.33
CA ALA A 32 4.48 1.63 -12.75
C ALA A 32 4.48 2.74 -13.82
N GLU A 33 4.04 3.92 -13.43
CA GLU A 33 4.13 5.11 -14.27
C GLU A 33 5.56 5.63 -14.36
N VAL A 34 5.89 6.24 -15.49
CA VAL A 34 7.13 7.02 -15.63
C VAL A 34 6.97 8.28 -14.77
N ARG A 35 7.88 8.49 -13.84
CA ARG A 35 7.81 9.61 -12.91
C ARG A 35 8.53 10.83 -13.41
N THR A 36 7.87 11.99 -13.31
CA THR A 36 8.51 13.29 -13.46
C THR A 36 9.15 13.69 -12.13
N LYS A 37 10.41 14.13 -12.18
CA LYS A 37 11.12 14.71 -11.03
C LYS A 37 11.09 16.23 -11.14
N ASN A 38 10.58 16.89 -10.12
CA ASN A 38 10.56 18.35 -10.04
C ASN A 38 11.68 18.84 -9.13
N PHE A 39 12.46 19.80 -9.63
CA PHE A 39 13.54 20.43 -8.88
C PHE A 39 13.32 21.93 -8.83
N GLU A 40 13.27 22.52 -7.64
CA GLU A 40 13.23 23.96 -7.46
C GLU A 40 14.64 24.53 -7.68
N LEU A 41 14.78 25.40 -8.68
CA LEU A 41 16.07 25.93 -9.10
C LEU A 41 16.25 27.41 -8.72
N SER A 42 15.24 28.08 -8.17
CA SER A 42 15.29 29.51 -7.85
C SER A 42 16.46 29.89 -6.94
N HIS A 43 16.88 29.00 -6.05
CA HIS A 43 18.01 29.21 -5.15
C HIS A 43 19.37 29.28 -5.86
N PHE A 44 19.45 28.79 -7.10
CA PHE A 44 20.68 28.76 -7.89
C PHE A 44 20.70 29.86 -8.98
N ILE A 45 19.59 30.56 -9.18
CA ILE A 45 19.47 31.59 -10.23
C ILE A 45 20.01 32.91 -9.71
N ILE A 46 21.04 33.43 -10.38
CA ILE A 46 21.53 34.80 -10.19
C ILE A 46 20.95 35.66 -11.30
N PRO A 47 20.15 36.71 -10.99
CA PRO A 47 19.56 37.57 -12.02
C PRO A 47 20.61 38.18 -12.97
N GLY A 48 20.43 37.94 -14.26
CA GLY A 48 21.36 38.42 -15.30
C GLY A 48 22.53 37.49 -15.61
N ASP A 49 22.63 36.34 -14.94
CA ASP A 49 23.64 35.33 -15.21
C ASP A 49 23.04 34.12 -15.95
N SER A 50 23.93 33.25 -16.49
CA SER A 50 23.56 32.01 -17.13
C SER A 50 23.65 30.85 -16.12
N MET A 51 22.74 29.90 -16.24
CA MET A 51 22.73 28.66 -15.44
C MET A 51 22.99 27.46 -16.36
N THR A 52 23.87 26.57 -15.94
CA THR A 52 24.13 25.30 -16.62
C THR A 52 23.50 24.15 -15.82
N ILE A 53 22.81 23.26 -16.51
CA ILE A 53 22.26 22.02 -15.93
C ILE A 53 23.03 20.85 -16.57
N ASP A 54 23.73 20.13 -15.75
CA ASP A 54 24.51 18.95 -16.17
C ASP A 54 23.80 17.67 -15.77
N TYR A 55 23.68 16.74 -16.70
CA TYR A 55 23.19 15.37 -16.48
C TYR A 55 24.35 14.39 -16.43
N ASN A 56 24.68 13.94 -15.24
CA ASN A 56 25.78 13.00 -15.03
C ASN A 56 25.24 11.59 -14.82
N LEU A 57 25.50 10.69 -15.76
CA LEU A 57 25.18 9.27 -15.60
C LEU A 57 26.27 8.61 -14.76
N GLN A 58 25.90 8.08 -13.60
CA GLN A 58 26.84 7.30 -12.79
C GLN A 58 27.00 5.91 -13.39
N PRO A 59 28.23 5.45 -13.70
CA PRO A 59 28.44 4.13 -14.26
C PRO A 59 28.17 3.06 -13.18
N GLY A 60 27.18 2.24 -13.42
CA GLY A 60 26.90 1.02 -12.65
C GLY A 60 26.93 -0.22 -13.50
N TYR A 61 27.30 -0.07 -14.78
CA TYR A 61 27.29 -1.14 -15.77
C TYR A 61 28.60 -1.14 -16.56
N THR A 62 29.23 -2.30 -16.66
CA THR A 62 30.35 -2.54 -17.58
C THR A 62 29.78 -3.37 -18.71
N TRP A 63 29.81 -2.83 -19.93
CA TRP A 63 29.37 -3.56 -21.10
C TRP A 63 30.31 -4.72 -21.39
N ASP A 64 29.76 -5.91 -21.51
CA ASP A 64 30.50 -7.16 -21.77
C ASP A 64 30.75 -7.42 -23.25
N GLY A 65 30.37 -6.51 -24.14
CA GLY A 65 30.49 -6.65 -25.58
C GLY A 65 29.33 -7.38 -26.24
N GLN A 66 28.32 -7.79 -25.50
CA GLN A 66 27.16 -8.49 -26.01
C GLN A 66 25.92 -7.56 -26.00
N GLY A 67 25.09 -7.67 -27.02
CA GLY A 67 23.83 -6.88 -27.10
C GLY A 67 24.03 -5.42 -27.49
N SER A 68 23.03 -4.60 -27.26
CA SER A 68 23.03 -3.18 -27.55
C SER A 68 23.51 -2.37 -26.35
N TRP A 69 24.18 -1.24 -26.60
CA TRP A 69 24.51 -0.27 -25.57
C TRP A 69 23.24 0.21 -24.84
N PRO A 70 23.26 0.31 -23.51
CA PRO A 70 22.18 0.98 -22.80
C PRO A 70 22.14 2.46 -23.20
N TYR A 71 20.94 2.99 -23.37
CA TYR A 71 20.74 4.42 -23.62
C TYR A 71 19.61 4.94 -22.72
N TYR A 72 19.68 6.23 -22.43
CA TYR A 72 18.63 6.94 -21.69
C TYR A 72 18.08 8.04 -22.57
N SER A 73 16.75 8.17 -22.58
CA SER A 73 16.07 9.33 -23.12
C SER A 73 15.68 10.21 -21.95
N ILE A 74 16.20 11.45 -21.93
CA ILE A 74 15.93 12.42 -20.87
C ILE A 74 15.14 13.57 -21.52
N GLU A 75 13.92 13.77 -21.05
CA GLU A 75 13.10 14.94 -21.39
C GLU A 75 13.09 15.88 -20.21
N SER A 76 13.38 17.14 -20.47
CA SER A 76 13.46 18.18 -19.45
C SER A 76 12.64 19.37 -19.85
N GLN A 77 11.89 19.93 -18.91
CA GLN A 77 11.15 21.16 -19.06
C GLN A 77 11.61 22.16 -18.02
N LEU A 78 11.94 23.38 -18.47
CA LEU A 78 12.17 24.51 -17.57
C LEU A 78 10.86 25.32 -17.47
N VAL A 79 10.32 25.38 -16.27
CA VAL A 79 9.11 26.13 -15.97
C VAL A 79 9.52 27.41 -15.21
N THR A 80 9.12 28.57 -15.73
CA THR A 80 9.30 29.84 -15.04
C THR A 80 7.97 30.32 -14.50
N TYR A 81 7.97 30.95 -13.34
CA TYR A 81 6.79 31.52 -12.72
C TYR A 81 7.06 32.92 -12.21
N GLY A 82 6.00 33.72 -12.05
CA GLY A 82 6.07 35.08 -11.55
C GLY A 82 6.30 35.13 -10.02
N LYS A 83 6.15 36.33 -9.47
CA LYS A 83 6.14 36.49 -8.01
C LYS A 83 4.98 35.69 -7.38
N PRO A 84 5.14 35.16 -6.17
CA PRO A 84 4.05 34.53 -5.43
C PRO A 84 2.82 35.44 -5.35
N ASN A 85 1.63 34.90 -5.53
CA ASN A 85 0.38 35.65 -5.43
C ASN A 85 0.03 35.99 -3.97
N PHE A 86 0.51 35.17 -3.03
CA PHE A 86 0.21 35.26 -1.61
C PHE A 86 1.50 35.41 -0.80
N ARG A 87 1.40 36.02 0.35
CA ARG A 87 2.50 36.07 1.31
C ARG A 87 2.52 34.86 2.19
N THR A 88 1.35 34.40 2.61
CA THR A 88 1.17 33.30 3.53
C THR A 88 0.23 32.28 2.89
N ASP A 89 0.77 31.18 2.37
CA ASP A 89 0.02 30.11 1.68
C ASP A 89 0.75 28.78 1.90
N ALA A 90 0.19 27.91 2.71
CA ALA A 90 0.67 26.56 2.94
C ALA A 90 -0.24 25.55 2.23
N ALA A 91 0.31 24.77 1.33
CA ALA A 91 -0.46 23.78 0.56
C ALA A 91 -0.26 22.35 1.09
N LEU A 92 -1.34 21.59 1.12
CA LEU A 92 -1.27 20.15 1.25
C LEU A 92 -1.02 19.56 -0.15
N GLU A 93 0.19 19.06 -0.36
CA GLU A 93 0.63 18.61 -1.68
C GLU A 93 0.21 17.17 -1.95
N GLU A 94 0.31 16.29 -0.94
CA GLU A 94 0.11 14.85 -1.12
C GLU A 94 -0.25 14.14 0.19
N VAL A 95 -1.15 13.16 0.11
CA VAL A 95 -1.40 12.22 1.20
C VAL A 95 -0.78 10.87 0.84
N LEU A 96 0.33 10.53 1.48
CA LEU A 96 1.05 9.28 1.27
C LEU A 96 0.46 8.12 2.07
N ALA A 97 0.01 8.39 3.31
CA ALA A 97 -0.65 7.44 4.20
C ALA A 97 -1.58 8.14 5.21
N PRO A 98 -2.76 7.55 5.55
CA PRO A 98 -3.37 6.38 4.93
C PRO A 98 -3.95 6.70 3.55
N ASN A 99 -3.85 5.77 2.63
CA ASN A 99 -4.32 5.92 1.25
C ASN A 99 -4.51 4.52 0.66
N ASN A 100 -5.54 4.24 -0.10
CA ASN A 100 -5.72 2.98 -0.80
C ASN A 100 -5.43 3.06 -2.31
N ASP A 101 -4.88 4.16 -2.77
CA ASP A 101 -4.35 4.28 -4.12
C ASP A 101 -3.22 3.25 -4.32
N LYS A 102 -3.23 2.57 -5.45
CA LYS A 102 -2.23 1.55 -5.79
C LYS A 102 -0.81 2.11 -5.79
N LEU A 103 -0.63 3.37 -6.17
CA LEU A 103 0.66 4.05 -6.17
C LEU A 103 1.29 4.11 -4.78
N TYR A 104 0.47 4.22 -3.72
CA TYR A 104 0.91 4.34 -2.33
C TYR A 104 0.66 3.08 -1.49
N ASN A 105 0.32 1.98 -2.11
CA ASN A 105 -0.08 0.75 -1.42
C ASN A 105 0.94 0.27 -0.36
N ARG A 106 2.23 0.53 -0.56
CA ARG A 106 3.27 0.20 0.43
C ARG A 106 3.35 1.18 1.59
N TYR A 107 2.85 2.39 1.42
CA TYR A 107 2.83 3.45 2.43
C TYR A 107 1.48 3.56 3.14
N ASN A 108 0.60 2.61 2.91
CA ASN A 108 -0.77 2.61 3.36
C ASN A 108 -1.02 1.70 4.58
N PRO A 109 -0.43 1.96 5.75
CA PRO A 109 -0.85 1.34 6.98
C PRO A 109 -2.03 2.12 7.54
N LEU A 110 -3.22 1.54 7.55
CA LEU A 110 -4.37 2.20 8.14
C LEU A 110 -4.17 2.57 9.61
N CYS A 111 -3.49 1.74 10.37
CA CYS A 111 -3.29 1.96 11.79
C CYS A 111 -1.87 2.43 12.15
N GLY A 112 -1.12 2.87 11.14
CA GLY A 112 0.18 3.49 11.37
C GLY A 112 0.04 5.00 11.58
N ARG A 113 1.18 5.66 11.55
CA ARG A 113 1.26 7.13 11.59
C ARG A 113 0.91 7.70 10.22
N PRO A 114 0.05 8.71 10.12
CA PRO A 114 -0.22 9.37 8.85
C PRO A 114 1.05 10.02 8.29
N PHE A 115 1.15 10.05 6.96
CA PHE A 115 2.30 10.58 6.25
C PHE A 115 1.84 11.45 5.09
N ILE A 116 2.23 12.72 5.10
CA ILE A 116 1.80 13.73 4.13
C ILE A 116 2.99 14.51 3.59
N ALA A 117 2.80 15.17 2.45
CA ALA A 117 3.68 16.20 1.94
C ALA A 117 2.98 17.56 2.01
N ILE A 118 3.69 18.56 2.49
CA ILE A 118 3.26 19.97 2.47
C ILE A 118 4.22 20.80 1.66
N LYS A 119 3.73 21.93 1.15
CA LYS A 119 4.49 22.87 0.35
C LYS A 119 4.25 24.30 0.80
N ASN A 120 5.27 25.14 0.72
CA ASN A 120 5.11 26.57 0.91
C ASN A 120 4.87 27.26 -0.45
N ASN A 121 3.65 27.73 -0.71
CA ASN A 121 3.29 28.51 -1.88
C ASN A 121 3.32 30.03 -1.63
N GLY A 122 3.54 30.43 -0.37
CA GLY A 122 3.65 31.83 0.04
C GLY A 122 5.06 32.41 -0.15
N SER A 123 5.16 33.72 -0.29
CA SER A 123 6.46 34.42 -0.38
C SER A 123 7.21 34.47 0.94
N ASP A 124 6.49 34.43 2.08
CA ASP A 124 7.11 34.39 3.40
C ASP A 124 7.55 32.95 3.69
N PRO A 125 8.75 32.70 4.25
CA PRO A 125 9.14 31.36 4.66
C PRO A 125 8.12 30.76 5.63
N LEU A 126 7.72 29.51 5.40
CA LEU A 126 6.82 28.77 6.27
C LEU A 126 7.63 28.15 7.43
N ILE A 127 7.42 28.66 8.64
CA ILE A 127 8.16 28.22 9.84
C ILE A 127 7.30 27.46 10.85
N SER A 128 5.98 27.58 10.75
CA SER A 128 5.05 26.82 11.60
C SER A 128 3.72 26.59 10.90
N LEU A 129 3.05 25.48 11.24
CA LEU A 129 1.77 25.09 10.66
C LEU A 129 1.01 24.20 11.62
N VAL A 130 -0.28 24.41 11.76
CA VAL A 130 -1.18 23.48 12.47
C VAL A 130 -1.79 22.52 11.45
N ILE A 131 -1.70 21.23 11.70
CA ILE A 131 -2.22 20.15 10.86
C ILE A 131 -3.27 19.41 11.66
N ASP A 132 -4.54 19.51 11.22
CA ASP A 132 -5.62 18.68 11.76
C ASP A 132 -5.76 17.43 10.89
N PHE A 133 -5.92 16.28 11.52
CA PHE A 133 -6.04 15.00 10.82
C PHE A 133 -6.89 14.00 11.61
N GLY A 134 -7.58 13.13 10.91
CA GLY A 134 -8.39 12.08 11.53
C GLY A 134 -9.29 11.37 10.52
N PRO A 135 -9.89 10.21 10.91
CA PRO A 135 -10.86 9.52 10.08
C PRO A 135 -12.17 10.31 10.00
N ALA A 136 -12.85 10.28 8.86
CA ALA A 136 -14.16 10.91 8.69
C ALA A 136 -15.16 10.31 9.67
N GLY A 137 -15.85 11.18 10.42
CA GLY A 137 -16.78 10.76 11.47
C GLY A 137 -16.13 10.29 12.78
N GLY A 138 -14.82 10.36 12.90
CA GLY A 138 -14.07 10.06 14.11
C GLY A 138 -13.43 11.30 14.74
N LYS A 139 -12.51 11.05 15.66
CA LYS A 139 -11.80 12.11 16.39
C LYS A 139 -10.73 12.77 15.52
N MET A 140 -10.83 14.09 15.39
CA MET A 140 -9.76 14.89 14.79
C MET A 140 -8.68 15.18 15.83
N GLN A 141 -7.43 14.96 15.40
CA GLN A 141 -6.21 15.30 16.13
C GLN A 141 -5.57 16.54 15.53
N SER A 142 -4.80 17.26 16.32
CA SER A 142 -4.03 18.43 15.86
C SER A 142 -2.55 18.23 16.16
N PHE A 143 -1.71 18.56 15.19
CA PHE A 143 -0.26 18.53 15.31
C PHE A 143 0.31 19.87 14.85
N THR A 144 1.22 20.45 15.63
CA THR A 144 1.94 21.65 15.22
C THR A 144 3.28 21.25 14.62
N TRP A 145 3.44 21.49 13.34
CA TRP A 145 4.71 21.36 12.65
C TRP A 145 5.53 22.66 12.78
N THR A 146 6.83 22.50 12.90
CA THR A 146 7.79 23.61 12.84
C THR A 146 8.95 23.25 11.92
N GLY A 147 9.43 24.22 11.16
CA GLY A 147 10.52 24.02 10.21
C GLY A 147 10.95 25.32 9.57
N ASN A 148 11.45 25.27 8.35
CA ASN A 148 11.75 26.44 7.52
C ASN A 148 11.68 26.01 6.06
N LEU A 149 10.56 26.35 5.39
CA LEU A 149 10.37 26.08 3.97
C LEU A 149 10.35 27.41 3.24
N ALA A 150 11.28 27.59 2.32
CA ALA A 150 11.26 28.72 1.39
C ALA A 150 10.11 28.56 0.37
N PHE A 151 9.85 29.58 -0.42
CA PHE A 151 8.86 29.52 -1.49
C PHE A 151 9.11 28.34 -2.43
N GLN A 152 8.08 27.54 -2.70
CA GLN A 152 8.07 26.31 -3.48
C GLN A 152 8.74 25.09 -2.82
N ASP A 153 9.36 25.25 -1.67
CA ASP A 153 9.90 24.10 -0.95
C ASP A 153 8.81 23.16 -0.44
N THR A 154 9.09 21.89 -0.50
CA THR A 154 8.21 20.80 -0.03
C THR A 154 8.91 19.98 1.06
N THR A 155 8.15 19.55 2.04
CA THR A 155 8.64 18.58 3.04
C THR A 155 7.60 17.51 3.30
N ARG A 156 8.08 16.32 3.73
CA ARG A 156 7.22 15.21 4.14
C ARG A 156 7.17 15.13 5.65
N ILE A 157 5.97 14.95 6.19
CA ILE A 157 5.72 14.97 7.63
C ILE A 157 5.08 13.65 8.04
N LEU A 158 5.75 12.95 8.95
CA LEU A 158 5.20 11.80 9.64
C LEU A 158 4.46 12.31 10.90
N LEU A 159 3.13 12.23 10.88
CA LEU A 159 2.27 12.71 11.96
C LEU A 159 2.23 11.74 13.14
N PRO A 160 1.73 12.14 14.31
CA PRO A 160 1.45 11.23 15.43
C PRO A 160 0.54 10.07 15.03
N ALA A 161 0.56 8.99 15.82
CA ALA A 161 -0.32 7.84 15.60
C ALA A 161 -1.79 8.24 15.65
N ILE A 162 -2.61 7.53 14.86
CA ILE A 162 -4.04 7.81 14.72
C ILE A 162 -4.77 7.38 15.99
N ASP A 163 -5.62 8.25 16.51
CA ASP A 163 -6.60 7.91 17.56
C ASP A 163 -7.92 7.45 16.92
N TRP A 164 -8.21 6.18 17.06
CA TRP A 164 -9.41 5.54 16.50
C TRP A 164 -10.59 5.48 17.48
N THR A 165 -10.48 6.08 18.66
CA THR A 165 -11.38 5.84 19.80
C THR A 165 -12.85 6.09 19.46
N ASP A 166 -13.16 7.15 18.74
CA ASP A 166 -14.54 7.55 18.44
C ASP A 166 -14.98 7.19 17.02
N TRP A 167 -14.14 6.47 16.26
CA TRP A 167 -14.48 6.08 14.91
C TRP A 167 -15.30 4.78 14.91
N THR A 168 -16.52 4.86 14.41
CA THR A 168 -17.49 3.76 14.37
C THR A 168 -17.60 3.12 12.98
N GLY A 169 -16.72 3.49 12.04
CA GLY A 169 -16.81 3.04 10.67
C GLY A 169 -17.72 3.91 9.79
N GLY A 170 -17.99 3.47 8.59
CA GLY A 170 -18.85 4.13 7.61
C GLY A 170 -18.09 4.69 6.43
N ASP A 171 -17.72 5.95 6.44
CA ASP A 171 -16.90 6.54 5.37
C ASP A 171 -15.41 6.23 5.63
N ASN A 172 -14.83 5.35 4.83
CA ASN A 172 -13.41 4.99 4.91
C ASN A 172 -12.53 6.08 4.28
N ARG A 173 -12.72 7.33 4.70
CA ARG A 173 -11.93 8.50 4.30
C ARG A 173 -11.18 9.05 5.47
N PHE A 174 -9.93 9.43 5.23
CA PHE A 174 -9.09 10.14 6.18
C PHE A 174 -8.97 11.59 5.75
N LEU A 175 -9.12 12.50 6.70
CA LEU A 175 -9.17 13.94 6.45
C LEU A 175 -7.90 14.60 6.95
N PHE A 176 -7.40 15.56 6.17
CA PHE A 176 -6.31 16.45 6.55
C PHE A 176 -6.71 17.88 6.26
N ARG A 177 -6.32 18.77 7.16
CA ARG A 177 -6.51 20.21 7.01
C ARG A 177 -5.34 20.97 7.60
N LEU A 178 -4.80 21.90 6.83
CA LEU A 178 -3.79 22.86 7.26
C LEU A 178 -4.46 24.10 7.85
N ARG A 179 -3.86 24.68 8.88
CA ARG A 179 -4.35 25.91 9.50
C ARG A 179 -3.19 26.73 10.06
N LEU A 180 -3.40 28.03 10.14
CA LEU A 180 -2.55 28.97 10.83
C LEU A 180 -1.06 28.91 10.39
N PRO A 181 -0.76 28.96 9.09
CA PRO A 181 0.62 29.10 8.64
C PRO A 181 1.25 30.33 9.29
N ASN A 182 2.41 30.15 9.95
CA ASN A 182 3.09 31.20 10.70
C ASN A 182 2.20 31.93 11.73
N ALA A 183 1.23 31.21 12.33
CA ALA A 183 0.19 31.76 13.23
C ALA A 183 -0.69 32.86 12.59
N LYS A 184 -0.78 32.90 11.25
CA LYS A 184 -1.62 33.81 10.47
C LYS A 184 -2.74 33.05 9.78
N THR A 185 -3.70 33.78 9.20
CA THR A 185 -4.68 33.21 8.27
C THR A 185 -3.99 32.85 6.97
N ASP A 186 -4.32 31.67 6.42
CA ASP A 186 -3.92 31.31 5.08
C ASP A 186 -4.66 32.15 4.05
N GLU A 187 -3.93 32.73 3.08
CA GLU A 187 -4.50 33.58 2.05
C GLU A 187 -5.13 32.78 0.89
N ASN A 188 -4.85 31.46 0.82
CA ASN A 188 -5.38 30.55 -0.20
C ASN A 188 -5.91 29.25 0.41
N THR A 189 -7.13 29.27 0.89
CA THR A 189 -7.73 28.13 1.60
C THR A 189 -8.16 26.96 0.70
N ILE A 190 -8.00 27.06 -0.63
CA ILE A 190 -8.43 26.00 -1.57
C ILE A 190 -7.51 24.77 -1.48
N ASN A 191 -6.23 24.98 -1.18
CA ASN A 191 -5.20 23.94 -1.11
C ASN A 191 -4.91 23.46 0.33
N ASP A 192 -5.68 23.93 1.31
CA ASP A 192 -5.50 23.62 2.74
C ASP A 192 -5.95 22.20 3.13
N ALA A 193 -6.81 21.57 2.34
CA ALA A 193 -7.45 20.33 2.76
C ALA A 193 -7.43 19.24 1.70
N MET A 194 -7.18 18.02 2.14
CA MET A 194 -7.32 16.81 1.33
C MET A 194 -8.01 15.71 2.13
N SER A 195 -8.60 14.78 1.40
CA SER A 195 -9.08 13.52 1.97
C SER A 195 -8.56 12.35 1.15
N SER A 196 -8.22 11.26 1.81
CA SER A 196 -7.78 10.03 1.15
C SER A 196 -8.66 8.86 1.54
N PRO A 197 -9.00 7.97 0.61
CA PRO A 197 -9.64 6.71 0.93
C PRO A 197 -8.63 5.76 1.58
N PHE A 198 -9.09 4.84 2.44
CA PHE A 198 -8.24 3.83 3.05
C PHE A 198 -8.95 2.49 3.20
N SER A 199 -8.16 1.42 3.37
CA SER A 199 -8.65 0.08 3.68
C SER A 199 -8.37 -0.25 5.14
N ILE A 200 -9.31 -0.92 5.81
CA ILE A 200 -9.14 -1.37 7.18
C ILE A 200 -8.19 -2.56 7.22
N PRO A 201 -7.14 -2.55 8.07
CA PRO A 201 -6.26 -3.70 8.20
C PRO A 201 -6.99 -4.86 8.89
N PRO A 202 -6.63 -6.10 8.60
CA PRO A 202 -7.19 -7.26 9.29
C PRO A 202 -6.87 -7.19 10.78
N THR A 203 -7.81 -7.68 11.60
CA THR A 203 -7.59 -7.89 13.03
C THR A 203 -7.19 -9.34 13.27
N TYR A 204 -6.10 -9.54 13.97
CA TYR A 204 -5.59 -10.88 14.31
C TYR A 204 -5.64 -11.13 15.82
N GLU A 205 -5.49 -12.39 16.20
CA GLU A 205 -5.34 -12.80 17.59
C GLU A 205 -4.05 -12.22 18.20
N ASN A 206 -4.00 -12.12 19.52
CA ASN A 206 -2.84 -11.61 20.25
C ASN A 206 -1.63 -12.56 20.24
N GLN A 207 -1.81 -13.80 19.80
CA GLN A 207 -0.75 -14.77 19.60
C GLN A 207 -0.81 -15.32 18.19
N LEU A 208 0.32 -15.25 17.50
CA LEU A 208 0.46 -15.69 16.11
C LEU A 208 1.74 -16.51 15.94
N VAL A 209 1.70 -17.48 15.06
CA VAL A 209 2.89 -18.26 14.67
C VAL A 209 3.33 -17.84 13.27
N PHE A 210 4.53 -17.31 13.16
CA PHE A 210 5.13 -16.97 11.88
C PHE A 210 6.07 -18.08 11.44
N LYS A 211 5.72 -18.77 10.36
CA LYS A 211 6.56 -19.78 9.73
C LYS A 211 7.27 -19.16 8.53
N PHE A 212 8.58 -19.14 8.61
CA PHE A 212 9.46 -18.59 7.58
C PHE A 212 10.45 -19.66 7.14
N LYS A 213 10.46 -19.97 5.86
CA LYS A 213 11.49 -20.81 5.25
C LYS A 213 12.36 -19.94 4.36
N SER A 214 13.64 -19.88 4.63
CA SER A 214 14.61 -19.19 3.80
C SER A 214 14.91 -19.96 2.52
N ASN A 215 15.44 -19.26 1.53
CA ASN A 215 16.03 -19.83 0.34
C ASN A 215 17.55 -20.07 0.52
N HIS A 216 18.25 -20.34 -0.58
CA HIS A 216 19.71 -20.55 -0.61
C HIS A 216 20.53 -19.25 -0.42
N MET A 217 19.90 -18.06 -0.40
CA MET A 217 20.55 -16.74 -0.25
C MET A 217 20.07 -16.03 1.04
N ALA A 218 20.10 -16.75 2.15
CA ALA A 218 19.52 -16.27 3.39
C ALA A 218 20.23 -15.05 4.01
N GLY A 219 21.47 -14.79 3.66
CA GLY A 219 22.23 -13.63 4.15
C GLY A 219 21.61 -12.28 3.76
N ALA A 220 20.80 -12.24 2.71
CA ALA A 220 20.06 -11.08 2.26
C ALA A 220 18.69 -10.91 2.95
N LEU A 221 18.22 -11.93 3.68
CA LEU A 221 16.88 -12.01 4.21
C LEU A 221 16.79 -11.51 5.65
N GLY A 222 15.67 -10.88 5.98
CA GLY A 222 15.32 -10.48 7.33
C GLY A 222 13.82 -10.22 7.45
N TRP A 223 13.31 -10.24 8.69
CA TRP A 223 11.96 -9.80 8.95
C TRP A 223 11.89 -9.04 10.29
N THR A 224 10.94 -8.13 10.38
CA THR A 224 10.68 -7.33 11.57
C THR A 224 9.19 -7.15 11.79
N ILE A 225 8.78 -7.03 13.06
CA ILE A 225 7.48 -6.49 13.43
C ILE A 225 7.73 -5.16 14.13
N ILE A 226 7.08 -4.12 13.66
CA ILE A 226 7.06 -2.80 14.27
C ILE A 226 5.66 -2.47 14.78
N ASP A 227 5.58 -1.66 15.83
CA ASP A 227 4.33 -1.09 16.33
C ASP A 227 3.94 0.18 15.55
N GLN A 228 2.84 0.81 15.96
CA GLN A 228 2.33 2.05 15.35
C GLN A 228 3.29 3.25 15.46
N ASP A 229 4.17 3.25 16.45
CA ASP A 229 5.15 4.32 16.67
C ASP A 229 6.47 4.06 15.94
N GLY A 230 6.58 2.90 15.26
CA GLY A 230 7.77 2.48 14.53
C GLY A 230 8.79 1.75 15.40
N ASN A 231 8.47 1.45 16.67
CA ASN A 231 9.35 0.69 17.54
C ASN A 231 9.39 -0.77 17.11
N MET A 232 10.58 -1.34 17.12
CA MET A 232 10.79 -2.75 16.79
C MET A 232 10.33 -3.64 17.96
N VAL A 233 9.34 -4.50 17.70
CA VAL A 233 8.80 -5.45 18.69
C VAL A 233 9.45 -6.82 18.56
N TYR A 234 9.63 -7.28 17.32
CA TYR A 234 10.32 -8.54 16.98
C TYR A 234 11.19 -8.34 15.74
N GLN A 235 12.30 -9.09 15.68
CA GLN A 235 13.14 -9.16 14.49
C GLN A 235 13.87 -10.48 14.40
N ASN A 236 14.22 -10.87 13.17
CA ASN A 236 15.21 -11.89 12.89
C ASN A 236 15.98 -11.52 11.62
N SER A 237 17.28 -11.37 11.74
CA SER A 237 18.22 -11.07 10.64
C SER A 237 19.36 -12.10 10.53
N LEU A 238 19.44 -13.05 11.47
CA LEU A 238 20.43 -14.12 11.46
C LEU A 238 19.82 -15.38 10.86
N ILE A 239 19.54 -15.33 9.55
CA ILE A 239 18.83 -16.37 8.83
C ILE A 239 19.84 -17.27 8.11
N GLN A 240 19.75 -18.57 8.31
CA GLN A 240 20.57 -19.58 7.62
C GLN A 240 19.88 -20.05 6.34
N ASN A 241 20.68 -20.50 5.35
CA ASN A 241 20.16 -21.01 4.09
C ASN A 241 19.25 -22.23 4.29
N ASN A 242 18.17 -22.28 3.51
CA ASN A 242 17.25 -23.41 3.43
C ASN A 242 16.67 -23.88 4.78
N THR A 243 16.56 -22.97 5.74
CA THR A 243 16.15 -23.26 7.11
C THR A 243 14.72 -22.82 7.37
N ILE A 244 13.98 -23.62 8.14
CA ILE A 244 12.62 -23.31 8.56
C ILE A 244 12.66 -22.75 9.98
N TYR A 245 12.05 -21.57 10.14
CA TYR A 245 11.83 -20.92 11.42
C TYR A 245 10.35 -20.96 11.76
N ALA A 246 10.05 -21.06 13.04
CA ALA A 246 8.69 -20.98 13.56
C ALA A 246 8.70 -20.14 14.83
N ASP A 247 8.45 -18.84 14.65
CA ASP A 247 8.49 -17.87 15.73
C ASP A 247 7.07 -17.58 16.21
N THR A 248 6.87 -17.57 17.53
CA THR A 248 5.58 -17.22 18.14
C THR A 248 5.64 -15.79 18.64
N PHE A 249 4.73 -14.96 18.11
CA PHE A 249 4.56 -13.58 18.53
C PHE A 249 3.47 -13.50 19.60
N LYS A 250 3.74 -12.77 20.65
CA LYS A 250 2.76 -12.38 21.65
C LYS A 250 2.66 -10.85 21.66
N LEU A 251 1.57 -10.34 21.12
CA LEU A 251 1.36 -8.93 20.86
C LEU A 251 0.29 -8.37 21.79
N SER A 252 0.50 -7.18 22.32
CA SER A 252 -0.50 -6.44 23.06
C SER A 252 -1.56 -5.85 22.12
N LYS A 253 -2.65 -5.31 22.68
CA LYS A 253 -3.61 -4.53 21.91
C LYS A 253 -2.89 -3.39 21.20
N GLY A 254 -3.04 -3.29 19.88
CA GLY A 254 -2.36 -2.25 19.09
C GLY A 254 -2.38 -2.51 17.60
N CYS A 255 -1.66 -1.66 16.90
CA CYS A 255 -1.43 -1.71 15.47
C CYS A 255 0.02 -2.16 15.18
N TYR A 256 0.20 -3.07 14.25
CA TYR A 256 1.48 -3.67 13.93
C TYR A 256 1.68 -3.78 12.42
N ARG A 257 2.95 -3.82 12.03
CA ARG A 257 3.36 -4.11 10.66
C ARG A 257 4.46 -5.17 10.65
N LEU A 258 4.18 -6.34 10.07
CA LEU A 258 5.17 -7.36 9.75
C LEU A 258 5.79 -7.03 8.41
N ILE A 259 7.11 -6.92 8.38
CA ILE A 259 7.89 -6.54 7.20
C ILE A 259 8.91 -7.65 6.94
N ILE A 260 8.95 -8.16 5.71
CA ILE A 260 9.94 -9.13 5.25
C ILE A 260 10.79 -8.44 4.19
N ARG A 261 12.11 -8.51 4.33
CA ARG A 261 13.06 -7.84 3.45
C ARG A 261 14.05 -8.80 2.83
N ASN A 262 14.45 -8.45 1.61
CA ASN A 262 15.58 -9.03 0.92
C ASN A 262 16.45 -7.89 0.36
N THR A 263 17.70 -7.76 0.83
CA THR A 263 18.60 -6.67 0.44
C THR A 263 19.04 -6.76 -1.02
N GLU A 264 19.03 -7.98 -1.60
CA GLU A 264 19.34 -8.22 -3.01
C GLU A 264 18.12 -8.01 -3.94
N GLY A 265 16.92 -7.84 -3.36
CA GLY A 265 15.72 -7.51 -4.12
C GLY A 265 15.03 -8.68 -4.83
N GLU A 266 15.31 -9.91 -4.43
CA GLU A 266 14.78 -11.12 -5.09
C GLU A 266 13.62 -11.78 -4.31
N GLY A 267 13.24 -11.24 -3.17
CA GLY A 267 12.28 -11.90 -2.29
C GLY A 267 12.82 -13.21 -1.73
N ILE A 268 11.94 -14.21 -1.54
CA ILE A 268 12.31 -15.54 -1.02
C ILE A 268 12.06 -16.67 -2.02
N SER A 269 11.51 -16.35 -3.21
CA SER A 269 11.17 -17.32 -4.24
C SER A 269 11.18 -16.67 -5.63
N TYR A 270 12.35 -16.21 -6.03
CA TYR A 270 12.53 -15.59 -7.34
C TYR A 270 12.67 -16.67 -8.42
N TRP A 271 11.84 -16.59 -9.44
CA TRP A 271 11.71 -17.61 -10.47
C TRP A 271 13.03 -17.88 -11.26
N ALA A 272 13.81 -16.83 -11.54
CA ALA A 272 15.05 -16.99 -12.32
C ALA A 272 16.16 -17.71 -11.55
N ASN A 273 16.09 -17.75 -10.23
CA ASN A 273 17.05 -18.49 -9.41
C ASN A 273 16.70 -19.98 -9.28
N MET A 274 15.55 -20.41 -9.76
CA MET A 274 15.07 -21.78 -9.62
C MET A 274 15.16 -22.58 -10.92
N PRO A 275 15.20 -23.92 -10.87
CA PRO A 275 15.15 -24.76 -12.06
C PRO A 275 13.92 -24.43 -12.94
N PRO A 276 14.04 -24.42 -14.27
CA PRO A 276 15.24 -24.78 -15.05
C PRO A 276 16.25 -23.63 -15.27
N TYR A 277 15.98 -22.42 -14.79
CA TYR A 277 16.79 -21.22 -15.05
C TYR A 277 18.00 -21.08 -14.12
N GLY A 278 17.90 -21.59 -12.91
CA GLY A 278 18.95 -21.59 -11.90
C GLY A 278 18.93 -22.87 -11.05
N ASN A 279 19.85 -22.96 -10.10
CA ASN A 279 19.97 -24.10 -9.18
C ASN A 279 19.57 -23.75 -7.74
N GLY A 280 18.85 -22.66 -7.56
CA GLY A 280 18.42 -22.17 -6.26
C GLY A 280 17.24 -22.92 -5.68
N THR A 281 16.90 -22.56 -4.47
CA THR A 281 15.75 -23.10 -3.72
C THR A 281 14.77 -21.99 -3.37
N SER A 282 13.51 -22.35 -3.24
CA SER A 282 12.48 -21.40 -2.81
C SER A 282 12.21 -21.49 -1.31
N GLY A 283 11.86 -20.34 -0.73
CA GLY A 283 11.34 -20.25 0.61
C GLY A 283 9.83 -19.93 0.63
N TYR A 284 9.33 -19.64 1.81
CA TYR A 284 7.97 -19.13 2.02
C TYR A 284 7.89 -18.32 3.31
N ALA A 285 6.88 -17.48 3.40
CA ALA A 285 6.53 -16.76 4.62
C ALA A 285 5.02 -16.89 4.85
N ARG A 286 4.62 -17.35 6.04
CA ARG A 286 3.22 -17.63 6.38
C ARG A 286 2.92 -17.29 7.82
N LEU A 287 1.78 -16.68 8.07
CA LEU A 287 1.28 -16.35 9.40
C LEU A 287 0.10 -17.27 9.75
N TYR A 288 0.11 -17.81 10.96
CA TYR A 288 -0.90 -18.74 11.47
C TYR A 288 -1.43 -18.29 12.82
N THR A 289 -2.64 -18.70 13.16
CA THR A 289 -3.14 -18.67 14.53
C THR A 289 -2.44 -19.74 15.38
N MET A 290 -2.61 -19.69 16.71
CA MET A 290 -2.12 -20.74 17.60
C MET A 290 -2.80 -22.10 17.35
N SER A 291 -4.03 -22.09 16.83
CA SER A 291 -4.74 -23.30 16.42
C SER A 291 -4.23 -23.93 15.12
N GLY A 292 -3.28 -23.27 14.43
CA GLY A 292 -2.70 -23.72 13.17
C GLY A 292 -3.46 -23.30 11.91
N GLN A 293 -4.46 -22.44 12.03
CA GLN A 293 -5.16 -21.89 10.87
C GLN A 293 -4.25 -20.87 10.13
N LEU A 294 -4.16 -20.99 8.81
CA LEU A 294 -3.41 -20.04 7.97
C LEU A 294 -4.15 -18.69 7.93
N VAL A 295 -3.49 -17.65 8.39
CA VAL A 295 -4.01 -16.27 8.39
C VAL A 295 -3.55 -15.51 7.16
N LYS A 296 -2.26 -15.63 6.81
CA LYS A 296 -1.66 -14.93 5.67
C LYS A 296 -0.57 -15.77 5.05
N SER A 297 -0.57 -15.89 3.73
CA SER A 297 0.57 -16.36 2.94
C SER A 297 1.12 -15.17 2.14
N PHE A 298 2.42 -14.94 2.26
CA PHE A 298 3.08 -13.88 1.53
C PHE A 298 3.53 -14.37 0.16
N GLN A 299 3.48 -13.47 -0.84
CA GLN A 299 4.08 -13.74 -2.15
C GLN A 299 5.59 -13.93 -1.97
N GLY A 300 6.16 -14.90 -2.65
CA GLY A 300 7.60 -15.20 -2.53
C GLY A 300 8.49 -14.30 -3.38
N ASP A 301 8.05 -13.91 -4.57
CA ASP A 301 8.72 -12.97 -5.45
C ASP A 301 8.20 -11.57 -5.18
N PHE A 302 8.74 -10.93 -4.16
CA PHE A 302 8.28 -9.62 -3.68
C PHE A 302 9.30 -8.50 -3.85
N GLY A 303 10.44 -8.76 -4.45
CA GLY A 303 11.50 -7.79 -4.57
C GLY A 303 12.20 -7.52 -3.23
N ARG A 304 12.41 -6.25 -2.87
CA ARG A 304 13.13 -5.87 -1.65
C ARG A 304 12.32 -5.98 -0.38
N GLU A 305 11.01 -5.74 -0.45
CA GLU A 305 10.17 -5.70 0.73
C GLU A 305 8.74 -6.14 0.43
N ILE A 306 8.16 -6.90 1.34
CA ILE A 306 6.72 -7.13 1.43
C ILE A 306 6.29 -6.92 2.87
N ALA A 307 5.12 -6.31 3.06
CA ALA A 307 4.63 -5.98 4.39
C ALA A 307 3.15 -6.32 4.55
N GLN A 308 2.75 -6.55 5.80
CA GLN A 308 1.36 -6.72 6.21
C GLN A 308 1.10 -5.89 7.45
N SER A 309 0.24 -4.88 7.32
CA SER A 309 -0.32 -4.16 8.47
C SER A 309 -1.51 -4.92 9.03
N PHE A 310 -1.64 -4.96 10.35
CA PHE A 310 -2.74 -5.64 11.05
C PHE A 310 -2.94 -5.03 12.45
N THR A 311 -4.12 -5.24 13.02
CA THR A 311 -4.44 -4.87 14.39
C THR A 311 -4.54 -6.11 15.28
N VAL A 312 -4.30 -5.92 16.57
CA VAL A 312 -4.49 -6.93 17.62
C VAL A 312 -5.40 -6.34 18.69
N GLY A 313 -6.54 -7.00 18.96
CA GLY A 313 -7.46 -6.58 19.99
C GLY A 313 -8.07 -5.18 19.85
N MET A 314 -7.88 -4.58 18.68
CA MET A 314 -8.56 -3.35 18.28
C MET A 314 -9.68 -3.75 17.34
N THR A 315 -10.91 -3.68 17.78
CA THR A 315 -12.06 -3.68 16.89
C THR A 315 -12.13 -2.28 16.28
N ILE A 316 -11.49 -2.08 15.15
CA ILE A 316 -11.86 -0.99 14.25
C ILE A 316 -13.10 -1.55 13.56
N ASP A 317 -14.25 -1.45 14.24
CA ASP A 317 -15.47 -2.10 13.79
C ASP A 317 -16.09 -1.32 12.62
N VAL A 318 -15.84 -1.82 11.42
CA VAL A 318 -16.95 -2.14 10.52
C VAL A 318 -16.97 -3.67 10.50
N PRO A 319 -18.06 -4.32 10.89
CA PRO A 319 -18.20 -5.74 10.68
C PRO A 319 -18.27 -6.02 9.17
N GLU A 320 -17.17 -5.97 8.42
CA GLU A 320 -17.00 -6.93 7.38
C GLU A 320 -16.79 -8.26 8.11
N LEU A 321 -17.91 -8.82 8.54
CA LEU A 321 -18.00 -10.22 8.74
C LEU A 321 -17.40 -10.89 7.49
N ASN A 322 -16.15 -11.29 7.61
CA ASN A 322 -15.55 -12.20 6.66
C ASN A 322 -15.74 -13.61 7.24
N PRO A 323 -16.94 -14.16 7.08
CA PRO A 323 -17.36 -15.38 7.78
C PRO A 323 -16.98 -16.66 7.05
N ALA A 324 -16.38 -16.52 5.93
CA ALA A 324 -15.98 -17.69 5.16
C ALA A 324 -14.68 -17.30 4.51
N GLY A 325 -13.70 -18.13 4.53
CA GLY A 325 -12.45 -18.00 3.85
C GLY A 325 -12.48 -17.20 2.54
N TYR A 326 -11.58 -17.38 1.66
CA TYR A 326 -11.50 -16.64 0.40
C TYR A 326 -12.76 -16.84 -0.48
N ILE A 327 -13.44 -15.74 -0.86
CA ILE A 327 -14.54 -15.73 -1.83
C ILE A 327 -14.14 -14.86 -3.01
N ASN A 328 -14.09 -15.46 -4.20
CA ASN A 328 -13.84 -14.78 -5.47
C ASN A 328 -14.93 -15.05 -6.47
N ILE A 329 -15.32 -14.04 -7.26
CA ILE A 329 -16.38 -14.13 -8.28
C ILE A 329 -15.80 -13.68 -9.62
N TYR A 330 -15.86 -14.57 -10.63
CA TYR A 330 -15.29 -14.30 -11.94
C TYR A 330 -16.04 -15.03 -13.06
N PRO A 331 -16.09 -14.43 -14.28
CA PRO A 331 -15.62 -13.09 -14.59
C PRO A 331 -16.51 -11.99 -14.01
N ASN A 332 -15.93 -10.86 -13.69
CA ASN A 332 -16.65 -9.65 -13.32
C ASN A 332 -15.95 -8.45 -13.99
N PRO A 333 -16.56 -7.79 -14.99
CA PRO A 333 -17.92 -7.98 -15.52
C PRO A 333 -18.19 -9.33 -16.17
N THR A 334 -19.50 -9.72 -16.28
CA THR A 334 -19.97 -11.00 -16.80
C THR A 334 -21.00 -10.83 -17.91
N PRO A 335 -21.07 -11.75 -18.91
CA PRO A 335 -22.17 -11.81 -19.83
C PRO A 335 -23.45 -12.45 -19.22
N GLY A 336 -23.40 -12.91 -17.95
CA GLY A 336 -24.47 -13.54 -17.21
C GLY A 336 -24.07 -14.85 -16.54
N LYS A 337 -23.05 -15.54 -17.04
CA LYS A 337 -22.48 -16.75 -16.42
C LYS A 337 -21.19 -16.38 -15.68
N PHE A 338 -21.08 -16.82 -14.44
CA PHE A 338 -19.91 -16.58 -13.59
C PHE A 338 -19.75 -17.69 -12.56
N ASP A 339 -18.55 -17.81 -12.01
CA ASP A 339 -18.22 -18.77 -10.99
C ASP A 339 -17.97 -18.07 -9.64
N ILE A 340 -18.42 -18.68 -8.57
CA ILE A 340 -18.12 -18.31 -7.19
C ILE A 340 -17.10 -19.31 -6.65
N SER A 341 -15.85 -18.92 -6.51
CA SER A 341 -14.80 -19.73 -5.90
C SER A 341 -14.77 -19.47 -4.38
N LEU A 342 -14.87 -20.53 -3.61
CA LEU A 342 -14.96 -20.50 -2.16
C LEU A 342 -13.82 -21.35 -1.54
N ILE A 343 -13.18 -20.81 -0.50
CA ILE A 343 -12.35 -21.58 0.43
C ILE A 343 -12.91 -21.34 1.83
N LEU A 344 -13.54 -22.34 2.39
CA LEU A 344 -14.19 -22.31 3.71
C LEU A 344 -13.27 -22.96 4.76
N ASP A 345 -13.52 -22.64 6.03
CA ASP A 345 -12.83 -23.25 7.18
C ASP A 345 -13.16 -24.73 7.34
N ARG A 346 -14.34 -25.15 6.87
CA ARG A 346 -14.83 -26.54 6.89
C ARG A 346 -15.98 -26.72 5.91
N ALA A 347 -16.29 -27.98 5.59
CA ALA A 347 -17.47 -28.33 4.81
C ALA A 347 -18.75 -27.88 5.53
N GLN A 348 -19.64 -27.19 4.83
CA GLN A 348 -20.87 -26.64 5.40
C GLN A 348 -21.94 -26.36 4.33
N SER A 349 -23.16 -26.12 4.80
CA SER A 349 -24.23 -25.58 3.96
C SER A 349 -24.10 -24.07 3.85
N ILE A 350 -24.22 -23.54 2.63
CA ILE A 350 -24.22 -22.10 2.33
C ILE A 350 -25.47 -21.74 1.55
N THR A 351 -25.93 -20.51 1.70
CA THR A 351 -27.01 -19.94 0.92
C THR A 351 -26.48 -18.79 0.08
N ILE A 352 -26.78 -18.79 -1.22
CA ILE A 352 -26.41 -17.75 -2.15
C ILE A 352 -27.67 -17.08 -2.65
N ARG A 353 -27.75 -15.75 -2.54
CA ARG A 353 -28.80 -14.91 -3.10
C ARG A 353 -28.20 -13.90 -4.07
N VAL A 354 -28.85 -13.68 -5.19
CA VAL A 354 -28.49 -12.64 -6.14
C VAL A 354 -29.64 -11.65 -6.21
N ASN A 355 -29.37 -10.39 -5.91
CA ASN A 355 -30.35 -9.31 -5.95
C ASN A 355 -29.91 -8.27 -7.01
N ASP A 356 -30.89 -7.65 -7.67
CA ASP A 356 -30.65 -6.49 -8.52
C ASP A 356 -30.34 -5.22 -7.68
N ALA A 357 -30.04 -4.11 -8.35
CA ALA A 357 -29.72 -2.84 -7.70
C ALA A 357 -30.91 -2.23 -6.91
N MET A 358 -32.14 -2.70 -7.16
CA MET A 358 -33.36 -2.28 -6.45
C MET A 358 -33.71 -3.21 -5.26
N GLY A 359 -32.92 -4.29 -5.10
CA GLY A 359 -33.11 -5.28 -4.03
C GLY A 359 -34.02 -6.45 -4.40
N HIS A 360 -34.53 -6.55 -5.63
CA HIS A 360 -35.32 -7.70 -6.05
C HIS A 360 -34.45 -8.94 -6.17
N GLU A 361 -34.91 -10.05 -5.59
CA GLU A 361 -34.20 -11.33 -5.67
C GLU A 361 -34.32 -11.93 -7.08
N VAL A 362 -33.17 -12.17 -7.69
CA VAL A 362 -33.02 -12.73 -9.05
C VAL A 362 -32.75 -14.21 -9.00
N SER A 363 -32.00 -14.66 -7.99
CA SER A 363 -31.65 -16.07 -7.81
C SER A 363 -31.43 -16.38 -6.33
N HIS A 364 -31.85 -17.59 -5.92
CA HIS A 364 -31.66 -18.09 -4.56
C HIS A 364 -31.35 -19.58 -4.60
N CYS A 365 -30.21 -19.96 -4.07
CA CYS A 365 -29.76 -21.35 -4.04
C CYS A 365 -29.09 -21.69 -2.70
N THR A 366 -29.25 -22.93 -2.27
CA THR A 366 -28.54 -23.47 -1.11
C THR A 366 -27.72 -24.67 -1.54
N TYR A 367 -26.44 -24.68 -1.15
CA TYR A 367 -25.49 -25.73 -1.49
C TYR A 367 -24.86 -26.33 -0.24
N SER A 368 -24.62 -27.64 -0.22
CA SER A 368 -23.70 -28.27 0.69
C SER A 368 -22.34 -28.37 0.02
N VAL A 369 -21.34 -27.65 0.53
CA VAL A 369 -20.06 -27.48 -0.14
C VAL A 369 -18.91 -27.97 0.74
N PRO A 370 -17.89 -28.62 0.14
CA PRO A 370 -16.63 -28.91 0.81
C PRO A 370 -15.84 -27.62 1.10
N GLU A 371 -14.71 -27.74 1.82
CA GLU A 371 -13.85 -26.63 2.18
C GLU A 371 -13.40 -25.78 0.97
N LYS A 372 -13.17 -26.41 -0.18
CA LYS A 372 -12.82 -25.76 -1.43
C LYS A 372 -13.83 -26.10 -2.50
N SER A 373 -14.49 -25.08 -3.06
CA SER A 373 -15.58 -25.26 -4.02
C SER A 373 -15.58 -24.16 -5.07
N VAL A 374 -16.06 -24.51 -6.25
CA VAL A 374 -16.42 -23.55 -7.31
C VAL A 374 -17.89 -23.81 -7.66
N ILE A 375 -18.71 -22.77 -7.55
CA ILE A 375 -20.16 -22.86 -7.80
C ILE A 375 -20.49 -22.04 -9.03
N PRO A 376 -20.93 -22.67 -10.13
CA PRO A 376 -21.38 -21.97 -11.32
C PRO A 376 -22.73 -21.29 -11.07
N MET A 377 -22.84 -20.04 -11.49
CA MET A 377 -24.06 -19.23 -11.42
C MET A 377 -24.45 -18.72 -12.81
N ASP A 378 -25.73 -18.56 -13.03
CA ASP A 378 -26.26 -18.03 -14.29
C ASP A 378 -27.39 -17.05 -14.02
N ILE A 379 -27.19 -15.80 -14.43
CA ILE A 379 -28.20 -14.72 -14.46
C ILE A 379 -28.43 -14.22 -15.90
N GLY A 380 -28.17 -15.07 -16.90
CA GLY A 380 -28.25 -14.71 -18.34
C GLY A 380 -29.58 -14.10 -18.76
N ASN A 381 -30.67 -14.51 -18.13
CA ASN A 381 -32.02 -14.00 -18.42
C ASN A 381 -32.35 -12.65 -17.76
N SER A 382 -31.47 -12.13 -16.91
CA SER A 382 -31.65 -10.85 -16.24
C SER A 382 -31.11 -9.70 -17.09
N PRO A 383 -31.59 -8.45 -16.96
CA PRO A 383 -31.09 -7.29 -17.69
C PRO A 383 -29.60 -7.01 -17.43
N ALA A 384 -28.95 -6.27 -18.33
CA ALA A 384 -27.63 -5.71 -18.04
C ALA A 384 -27.73 -4.72 -16.84
N GLY A 385 -26.75 -4.76 -15.94
CA GLY A 385 -26.81 -3.93 -14.74
C GLY A 385 -25.91 -4.41 -13.62
N VAL A 386 -26.07 -3.80 -12.45
CA VAL A 386 -25.35 -4.13 -11.20
C VAL A 386 -26.20 -5.10 -10.37
N TYR A 387 -25.57 -6.16 -9.90
CA TYR A 387 -26.15 -7.16 -9.01
C TYR A 387 -25.33 -7.33 -7.76
N PHE A 388 -25.99 -7.70 -6.65
CA PHE A 388 -25.36 -7.99 -5.37
C PHE A 388 -25.56 -9.46 -5.02
N ILE A 389 -24.44 -10.16 -4.81
CA ILE A 389 -24.43 -11.57 -4.45
C ILE A 389 -24.22 -11.65 -2.94
N THR A 390 -25.21 -12.13 -2.22
CA THR A 390 -25.18 -12.36 -0.77
C THR A 390 -24.91 -13.85 -0.53
N ILE A 391 -23.81 -14.15 0.16
CA ILE A 391 -23.41 -15.51 0.52
C ILE A 391 -23.50 -15.64 2.04
N VAL A 392 -24.41 -16.50 2.51
CA VAL A 392 -24.65 -16.79 3.93
C VAL A 392 -23.99 -18.12 4.28
N THR A 393 -23.15 -18.12 5.28
CA THR A 393 -22.46 -19.30 5.83
C THR A 393 -22.79 -19.45 7.32
N LYS A 394 -22.31 -20.50 7.96
CA LYS A 394 -22.45 -20.64 9.44
C LYS A 394 -21.68 -19.59 10.22
N SER A 395 -20.64 -19.05 9.60
CA SER A 395 -19.76 -18.03 10.23
C SER A 395 -20.22 -16.60 9.97
N GLY A 396 -21.23 -16.38 9.07
CA GLY A 396 -21.85 -15.04 8.79
C GLY A 396 -22.19 -14.82 7.32
N THR A 397 -22.38 -13.58 6.92
CA THR A 397 -22.86 -13.17 5.60
C THR A 397 -21.85 -12.29 4.88
N THR A 398 -21.59 -12.57 3.62
CA THR A 398 -20.73 -11.76 2.74
C THR A 398 -21.53 -11.26 1.53
N ILE A 399 -21.35 -9.99 1.15
CA ILE A 399 -21.96 -9.41 -0.05
C ILE A 399 -20.87 -9.04 -1.06
N ARG A 400 -21.09 -9.37 -2.33
CA ARG A 400 -20.19 -9.00 -3.45
C ARG A 400 -20.97 -8.38 -4.58
N LYS A 401 -20.38 -7.40 -5.24
CA LYS A 401 -20.94 -6.74 -6.42
C LYS A 401 -20.46 -7.44 -7.69
N ILE A 402 -21.37 -7.68 -8.63
CA ILE A 402 -21.07 -8.14 -9.98
C ILE A 402 -21.75 -7.21 -10.99
N VAL A 403 -21.10 -7.00 -12.13
CA VAL A 403 -21.62 -6.19 -13.23
C VAL A 403 -21.93 -7.10 -14.41
N LYS A 404 -23.18 -7.08 -14.90
CA LYS A 404 -23.61 -7.77 -16.11
C LYS A 404 -23.69 -6.80 -17.28
N TYR A 405 -23.14 -7.17 -18.43
CA TYR A 405 -23.20 -6.42 -19.69
C TYR A 405 -23.97 -7.16 -20.75
#